data_2902107208ebece58d70550dff9af1e9
#
_entry.id   2902107208ebece58d70550dff9af1e9
#
_cell.length_a   1.000
_cell.length_b   1.000
_cell.length_c   1.000
_cell.angle_alpha   90.00
_cell.angle_beta   90.00
_cell.angle_gamma   90.00
#
_symmetry.space_group_name_H-M   'P 1'
#
loop_
_entity.id
_entity.type
_entity.pdbx_description
1 polymer ?
#
loop_
_entity_poly.entity_id
_entity_poly.type
_entity_poly.pdbx_seq_one_letter_code
_entity_poly.pdbx_strand_id
1 'polypeptide(L)'
;TNDTLERMRALVDAGADAIVIDTAHGHSKGVIEKLKEAKANFPHIDIVVGNIATGEAAKALVEAGADGVKVGIGPGSICTTRVVAGVGVPQLSAVYDVAKALKGTGIPLIADGGLRYSGDVVKALAAGGYSVMIGSLVAGTEESPGDTIIFNGRKFKSYRGMGSLEAMENGSKDR
;
A
#
# COMPACT_ATOMS: atom_id res chain seq x y z
N THR A 1 14.08 3.96 5.45
CA THR A 1 14.64 4.47 6.72
C THR A 1 15.90 3.69 7.09
N ASN A 2 16.81 4.31 7.83
CA ASN A 2 18.09 3.68 8.23
C ASN A 2 17.89 2.52 9.22
N ASP A 3 16.76 2.49 9.93
CA ASP A 3 16.39 1.51 10.95
C ASP A 3 15.51 0.35 10.43
N THR A 4 15.35 0.20 9.10
CA THR A 4 14.41 -0.76 8.50
C THR A 4 14.62 -2.19 9.01
N LEU A 5 15.86 -2.69 9.03
CA LEU A 5 16.13 -4.06 9.46
C LEU A 5 15.92 -4.27 10.96
N GLU A 6 16.27 -3.29 11.78
CA GLU A 6 16.04 -3.33 13.23
C GLU A 6 14.53 -3.38 13.52
N ARG A 7 13.76 -2.52 12.84
CA ARG A 7 12.30 -2.51 12.95
C ARG A 7 11.67 -3.82 12.47
N MET A 8 12.13 -4.36 11.34
CA MET A 8 11.67 -5.66 10.85
C MET A 8 11.94 -6.78 11.85
N ARG A 9 13.14 -6.81 12.44
CA ARG A 9 13.50 -7.79 13.46
C ARG A 9 12.53 -7.73 14.66
N ALA A 10 12.28 -6.54 15.18
CA ALA A 10 11.35 -6.36 16.29
C ALA A 10 9.92 -6.82 15.95
N LEU A 11 9.46 -6.61 14.72
CA LEU A 11 8.15 -7.08 14.27
C LEU A 11 8.11 -8.61 14.11
N VAL A 12 9.15 -9.20 13.56
CA VAL A 12 9.27 -10.66 13.42
C VAL A 12 9.34 -11.32 14.80
N ASP A 13 10.15 -10.78 15.71
CA ASP A 13 10.26 -11.29 17.09
C ASP A 13 8.93 -11.16 17.85
N ALA A 14 8.10 -10.19 17.50
CA ALA A 14 6.74 -10.04 18.04
C ALA A 14 5.69 -10.96 17.37
N GLY A 15 6.10 -11.79 16.38
CA GLY A 15 5.25 -12.78 15.75
C GLY A 15 4.57 -12.32 14.44
N ALA A 16 5.11 -11.33 13.74
CA ALA A 16 4.59 -10.96 12.43
C ALA A 16 4.90 -12.05 11.40
N ASP A 17 3.89 -12.50 10.66
CA ASP A 17 3.99 -13.51 9.60
C ASP A 17 4.38 -12.87 8.24
N ALA A 18 4.00 -11.61 8.04
CA ALA A 18 4.30 -10.85 6.82
C ALA A 18 4.65 -9.40 7.15
N ILE A 19 5.49 -8.80 6.31
CA ILE A 19 5.89 -7.39 6.44
C ILE A 19 5.61 -6.66 5.13
N VAL A 20 5.09 -5.44 5.25
CA VAL A 20 4.85 -4.57 4.10
C VAL A 20 5.90 -3.46 4.04
N ILE A 21 6.64 -3.39 2.95
CA ILE A 21 7.47 -2.24 2.59
C ILE A 21 6.60 -1.28 1.80
N ASP A 22 6.05 -0.29 2.52
CA ASP A 22 5.09 0.67 1.98
C ASP A 22 5.76 2.00 1.64
N THR A 23 5.72 2.38 0.38
CA THR A 23 6.38 3.57 -0.15
C THR A 23 5.51 4.31 -1.15
N ALA A 24 5.80 5.60 -1.36
CA ALA A 24 5.14 6.40 -2.40
C ALA A 24 5.51 5.96 -3.83
N HIS A 25 6.67 5.32 -3.99
CA HIS A 25 7.18 4.83 -5.28
C HIS A 25 8.00 3.56 -5.10
N GLY A 26 7.33 2.41 -5.21
CA GLY A 26 7.93 1.09 -5.00
C GLY A 26 8.97 0.71 -6.06
N HIS A 27 8.84 1.22 -7.28
CA HIS A 27 9.79 0.98 -8.38
C HIS A 27 10.98 1.95 -8.32
N SER A 28 11.61 2.05 -7.16
CA SER A 28 12.83 2.85 -6.97
C SER A 28 14.01 1.96 -6.56
N LYS A 29 15.22 2.39 -6.93
CA LYS A 29 16.45 1.66 -6.60
C LYS A 29 16.57 1.35 -5.11
N GLY A 30 16.32 2.34 -4.26
CA GLY A 30 16.42 2.18 -2.82
C GLY A 30 15.42 1.17 -2.24
N VAL A 31 14.21 1.10 -2.78
CA VAL A 31 13.20 0.11 -2.37
C VAL A 31 13.60 -1.30 -2.80
N ILE A 32 14.08 -1.46 -4.03
CA ILE A 32 14.54 -2.75 -4.56
C ILE A 32 15.73 -3.27 -3.75
N GLU A 33 16.72 -2.42 -3.44
CA GLU A 33 17.87 -2.77 -2.60
C GLU A 33 17.44 -3.17 -1.20
N LYS A 34 16.50 -2.42 -0.61
CA LYS A 34 15.98 -2.71 0.73
C LYS A 34 15.16 -4.01 0.77
N LEU A 35 14.41 -4.32 -0.28
CA LEU A 35 13.72 -5.61 -0.42
C LEU A 35 14.72 -6.77 -0.45
N LYS A 36 15.77 -6.68 -1.26
CA LYS A 36 16.82 -7.72 -1.34
C LYS A 36 17.50 -7.94 0.01
N GLU A 37 17.85 -6.86 0.69
CA GLU A 37 18.42 -6.89 2.03
C GLU A 37 17.49 -7.53 3.05
N ALA A 38 16.20 -7.20 3.00
CA ALA A 38 15.18 -7.75 3.87
C ALA A 38 15.00 -9.27 3.64
N LYS A 39 14.89 -9.71 2.38
CA LYS A 39 14.77 -11.15 2.05
C LYS A 39 16.01 -11.94 2.45
N ALA A 40 17.20 -11.37 2.33
CA ALA A 40 18.44 -12.03 2.77
C ALA A 40 18.49 -12.22 4.30
N ASN A 41 17.97 -11.26 5.08
CA ASN A 41 17.95 -11.33 6.55
C ASN A 41 16.75 -12.10 7.12
N PHE A 42 15.61 -12.12 6.42
CA PHE A 42 14.35 -12.73 6.86
C PHE A 42 13.76 -13.62 5.75
N PRO A 43 14.43 -14.70 5.33
CA PRO A 43 14.01 -15.51 4.18
C PRO A 43 12.67 -16.25 4.40
N HIS A 44 12.27 -16.41 5.65
CA HIS A 44 11.03 -17.10 6.06
C HIS A 44 9.82 -16.17 6.23
N ILE A 45 10.02 -14.85 6.07
CA ILE A 45 8.95 -13.86 6.20
C ILE A 45 8.47 -13.45 4.81
N ASP A 46 7.17 -13.42 4.62
CA ASP A 46 6.57 -12.88 3.41
C ASP A 46 6.72 -11.35 3.37
N ILE A 47 7.23 -10.84 2.27
CA ILE A 47 7.43 -9.40 2.08
C ILE A 47 6.59 -8.90 0.92
N VAL A 48 5.62 -8.04 1.25
CA VAL A 48 4.80 -7.30 0.29
C VAL A 48 5.42 -5.93 0.05
N VAL A 49 5.54 -5.52 -1.21
CA VAL A 49 6.18 -4.24 -1.56
C VAL A 49 5.25 -3.38 -2.41
N GLY A 50 5.19 -2.11 -2.11
CA GLY A 50 4.46 -1.11 -2.90
C GLY A 50 4.83 0.34 -2.55
N ASN A 51 4.15 1.29 -3.18
CA ASN A 51 3.14 1.06 -4.18
C ASN A 51 3.72 1.17 -5.59
N ILE A 52 3.13 0.43 -6.49
CA ILE A 52 3.47 0.44 -7.91
C ILE A 52 2.21 0.65 -8.77
N ALA A 53 2.38 0.90 -10.07
CA ALA A 53 1.28 1.09 -11.00
C ALA A 53 1.49 0.42 -12.36
N THR A 54 2.61 -0.29 -12.56
CA THR A 54 2.97 -0.88 -13.86
C THR A 54 3.41 -2.33 -13.72
N GLY A 55 3.18 -3.12 -14.78
CA GLY A 55 3.65 -4.49 -14.86
C GLY A 55 5.18 -4.61 -14.86
N GLU A 56 5.88 -3.61 -15.41
CA GLU A 56 7.34 -3.55 -15.36
C GLU A 56 7.86 -3.46 -13.92
N ALA A 57 7.25 -2.58 -13.11
CA ALA A 57 7.57 -2.46 -11.70
C ALA A 57 7.32 -3.78 -10.94
N ALA A 58 6.19 -4.44 -11.23
CA ALA A 58 5.86 -5.72 -10.62
C ALA A 58 6.92 -6.79 -10.92
N LYS A 59 7.36 -6.91 -12.16
CA LYS A 59 8.44 -7.85 -12.55
C LYS A 59 9.72 -7.57 -11.80
N ALA A 60 10.15 -6.29 -11.74
CA ALA A 60 11.37 -5.90 -11.02
C ALA A 60 11.32 -6.25 -9.53
N LEU A 61 10.17 -6.07 -8.88
CA LEU A 61 9.99 -6.42 -7.47
C LEU A 61 9.97 -7.94 -7.24
N VAL A 62 9.32 -8.70 -8.12
CA VAL A 62 9.32 -10.18 -8.05
C VAL A 62 10.73 -10.74 -8.26
N GLU A 63 11.48 -10.23 -9.22
CA GLU A 63 12.88 -10.60 -9.45
C GLU A 63 13.76 -10.27 -8.23
N ALA A 64 13.42 -9.22 -7.49
CA ALA A 64 14.11 -8.84 -6.26
C ALA A 64 13.68 -9.65 -5.02
N GLY A 65 12.67 -10.53 -5.15
CA GLY A 65 12.22 -11.45 -4.10
C GLY A 65 10.95 -11.05 -3.35
N ALA A 66 10.10 -10.17 -3.90
CA ALA A 66 8.81 -9.85 -3.30
C ALA A 66 7.87 -11.07 -3.33
N ASP A 67 7.19 -11.32 -2.23
CA ASP A 67 6.16 -12.36 -2.08
C ASP A 67 4.75 -11.85 -2.41
N GLY A 68 4.60 -10.54 -2.50
CA GLY A 68 3.39 -9.86 -2.94
C GLY A 68 3.68 -8.42 -3.35
N VAL A 69 2.81 -7.83 -4.16
CA VAL A 69 2.93 -6.43 -4.57
C VAL A 69 1.66 -5.64 -4.26
N LYS A 70 1.82 -4.37 -3.91
CA LYS A 70 0.71 -3.46 -3.62
C LYS A 70 0.62 -2.38 -4.69
N VAL A 71 -0.58 -2.25 -5.28
CA VAL A 71 -0.82 -1.47 -6.50
C VAL A 71 -1.71 -0.28 -6.21
N GLY A 72 -1.24 0.89 -6.54
CA GLY A 72 -2.00 2.14 -6.43
C GLY A 72 -1.10 3.35 -6.23
N ILE A 73 -1.04 4.23 -7.22
CA ILE A 73 -0.33 5.51 -7.14
C ILE A 73 -1.35 6.64 -7.16
N GLY A 74 -1.59 7.20 -5.98
CA GLY A 74 -2.48 8.34 -5.78
C GLY A 74 -4.00 8.10 -5.87
N PRO A 75 -4.56 6.86 -5.80
CA PRO A 75 -6.00 6.67 -5.93
C PRO A 75 -6.77 6.92 -4.62
N GLY A 76 -6.10 6.98 -3.48
CA GLY A 76 -6.73 7.16 -2.17
C GLY A 76 -7.50 8.47 -2.06
N SER A 77 -8.61 8.46 -1.32
CA SER A 77 -9.51 9.63 -1.17
C SER A 77 -8.82 10.84 -0.50
N ILE A 78 -7.82 10.59 0.32
CA ILE A 78 -7.03 11.59 1.04
C ILE A 78 -5.71 11.93 0.34
N CYS A 79 -5.38 11.22 -0.76
CA CYS A 79 -4.12 11.41 -1.48
C CYS A 79 -4.21 12.62 -2.42
N THR A 80 -3.25 13.52 -2.33
CA THR A 80 -3.15 14.72 -3.16
C THR A 80 -2.15 14.58 -4.32
N THR A 81 -1.46 13.45 -4.45
CA THR A 81 -0.43 13.22 -5.48
C THR A 81 -0.94 13.50 -6.88
N ARG A 82 -2.13 13.02 -7.24
CA ARG A 82 -2.71 13.25 -8.57
C ARG A 82 -3.08 14.70 -8.84
N VAL A 83 -3.52 15.40 -7.80
CA VAL A 83 -3.99 16.79 -7.91
C VAL A 83 -2.82 17.76 -7.87
N VAL A 84 -1.86 17.56 -6.97
CA VAL A 84 -0.74 18.48 -6.73
C VAL A 84 0.43 18.18 -7.66
N ALA A 85 0.84 16.90 -7.75
CA ALA A 85 1.99 16.48 -8.55
C ALA A 85 1.62 16.03 -9.98
N GLY A 86 0.34 15.81 -10.27
CA GLY A 86 -0.12 15.31 -11.56
C GLY A 86 0.32 13.87 -11.86
N VAL A 87 0.75 13.13 -10.84
CA VAL A 87 1.27 11.76 -10.97
C VAL A 87 0.21 10.74 -10.59
N GLY A 88 0.04 9.71 -11.39
CA GLY A 88 -0.87 8.62 -11.12
C GLY A 88 -1.25 7.84 -12.36
N VAL A 89 -1.83 6.66 -12.13
CA VAL A 89 -2.40 5.81 -13.18
C VAL A 89 -3.82 5.47 -12.77
N PRO A 90 -4.81 5.42 -13.69
CA PRO A 90 -6.16 4.94 -13.38
C PRO A 90 -6.09 3.57 -12.69
N GLN A 91 -6.72 3.45 -11.51
CA GLN A 91 -6.48 2.31 -10.63
C GLN A 91 -6.79 0.95 -11.27
N LEU A 92 -7.91 0.85 -11.99
CA LEU A 92 -8.28 -0.42 -12.64
C LEU A 92 -7.27 -0.81 -13.72
N SER A 93 -6.76 0.16 -14.47
CA SER A 93 -5.70 -0.05 -15.48
C SER A 93 -4.41 -0.52 -14.83
N ALA A 94 -4.00 0.09 -13.70
CA ALA A 94 -2.82 -0.32 -12.97
C ALA A 94 -2.94 -1.76 -12.43
N VAL A 95 -4.08 -2.11 -11.83
CA VAL A 95 -4.36 -3.46 -11.33
C VAL A 95 -4.29 -4.48 -12.47
N TYR A 96 -4.94 -4.19 -13.61
CA TYR A 96 -4.96 -5.08 -14.76
C TYR A 96 -3.57 -5.29 -15.38
N ASP A 97 -2.79 -4.21 -15.54
CA ASP A 97 -1.43 -4.29 -16.10
C ASP A 97 -0.49 -5.12 -15.20
N VAL A 98 -0.55 -4.90 -13.90
CA VAL A 98 0.23 -5.67 -12.92
C VAL A 98 -0.23 -7.13 -12.90
N ALA A 99 -1.54 -7.40 -12.86
CA ALA A 99 -2.08 -8.76 -12.88
C ALA A 99 -1.64 -9.54 -14.13
N LYS A 100 -1.66 -8.88 -15.31
CA LYS A 100 -1.16 -9.47 -16.55
C LYS A 100 0.34 -9.81 -16.48
N ALA A 101 1.13 -8.93 -15.89
CA ALA A 101 2.57 -9.12 -15.72
C ALA A 101 2.92 -10.27 -14.75
N LEU A 102 2.09 -10.47 -13.72
CA LEU A 102 2.26 -11.50 -12.69
C LEU A 102 1.66 -12.86 -13.06
N LYS A 103 1.00 -12.96 -14.22
CA LYS A 103 0.36 -14.21 -14.65
C LYS A 103 1.38 -15.37 -14.68
N GLY A 104 1.08 -16.44 -13.97
CA GLY A 104 1.94 -17.64 -13.90
C GLY A 104 3.05 -17.57 -12.85
N THR A 105 3.24 -16.45 -12.16
CA THR A 105 4.27 -16.33 -11.09
C THR A 105 3.79 -16.87 -9.73
N GLY A 106 2.48 -16.94 -9.51
CA GLY A 106 1.89 -17.25 -8.21
C GLY A 106 1.95 -16.10 -7.20
N ILE A 107 2.53 -14.95 -7.56
CA ILE A 107 2.66 -13.79 -6.68
C ILE A 107 1.35 -12.98 -6.67
N PRO A 108 0.72 -12.77 -5.49
CA PRO A 108 -0.51 -12.00 -5.36
C PRO A 108 -0.27 -10.50 -5.49
N LEU A 109 -1.31 -9.79 -5.91
CA LEU A 109 -1.35 -8.33 -5.84
C LEU A 109 -2.50 -7.84 -4.95
N ILE A 110 -2.24 -6.76 -4.23
CA ILE A 110 -3.21 -6.03 -3.42
C ILE A 110 -3.59 -4.75 -4.18
N ALA A 111 -4.88 -4.58 -4.50
CA ALA A 111 -5.37 -3.33 -5.09
C ALA A 111 -5.63 -2.31 -3.98
N ASP A 112 -4.79 -1.29 -3.90
CA ASP A 112 -4.79 -0.32 -2.81
C ASP A 112 -5.31 1.04 -3.25
N GLY A 113 -6.46 1.42 -2.67
CA GLY A 113 -7.05 2.74 -2.81
C GLY A 113 -8.01 2.90 -4.00
N GLY A 114 -8.74 4.02 -3.99
CA GLY A 114 -9.73 4.35 -5.01
C GLY A 114 -11.05 3.60 -4.92
N LEU A 115 -11.23 2.80 -3.89
CA LEU A 115 -12.44 1.99 -3.65
C LEU A 115 -13.44 2.81 -2.82
N ARG A 116 -14.54 3.21 -3.44
CA ARG A 116 -15.58 4.05 -2.82
C ARG A 116 -16.87 3.26 -2.53
N TYR A 117 -17.11 2.22 -3.29
CA TYR A 117 -18.32 1.40 -3.24
C TYR A 117 -17.94 -0.08 -3.30
N SER A 118 -18.83 -0.94 -2.81
CA SER A 118 -18.67 -2.40 -2.88
C SER A 118 -18.43 -2.91 -4.30
N GLY A 119 -19.08 -2.29 -5.31
CA GLY A 119 -18.85 -2.61 -6.71
C GLY A 119 -17.41 -2.35 -7.19
N ASP A 120 -16.71 -1.39 -6.60
CA ASP A 120 -15.33 -1.12 -6.94
C ASP A 120 -14.41 -2.26 -6.46
N VAL A 121 -14.71 -2.86 -5.30
CA VAL A 121 -14.03 -4.05 -4.80
C VAL A 121 -14.14 -5.20 -5.80
N VAL A 122 -15.36 -5.48 -6.28
CA VAL A 122 -15.60 -6.53 -7.26
C VAL A 122 -14.84 -6.28 -8.56
N LYS A 123 -14.81 -5.04 -9.04
CA LYS A 123 -14.06 -4.65 -10.24
C LYS A 123 -12.55 -4.88 -10.06
N ALA A 124 -12.00 -4.50 -8.90
CA ALA A 124 -10.58 -4.68 -8.60
C ALA A 124 -10.20 -6.18 -8.59
N LEU A 125 -11.02 -7.02 -7.97
CA LEU A 125 -10.83 -8.47 -7.96
C LEU A 125 -10.98 -9.08 -9.36
N ALA A 126 -11.99 -8.66 -10.12
CA ALA A 126 -12.20 -9.12 -11.50
C ALA A 126 -11.06 -8.71 -12.44
N ALA A 127 -10.39 -7.58 -12.19
CA ALA A 127 -9.22 -7.14 -12.94
C ALA A 127 -7.93 -7.91 -12.58
N GLY A 128 -7.97 -8.80 -11.59
CA GLY A 128 -6.87 -9.64 -11.19
C GLY A 128 -6.29 -9.33 -9.81
N GLY A 129 -6.90 -8.43 -9.04
CA GLY A 129 -6.57 -8.24 -7.63
C GLY A 129 -6.82 -9.52 -6.83
N TYR A 130 -5.87 -9.91 -6.00
CA TYR A 130 -6.06 -11.04 -5.08
C TYR A 130 -6.80 -10.58 -3.83
N SER A 131 -6.47 -9.39 -3.36
CA SER A 131 -7.14 -8.71 -2.25
C SER A 131 -7.18 -7.20 -2.51
N VAL A 132 -7.89 -6.48 -1.64
CA VAL A 132 -8.01 -5.02 -1.70
C VAL A 132 -7.60 -4.39 -0.38
N MET A 133 -7.02 -3.19 -0.45
CA MET A 133 -6.80 -2.35 0.71
C MET A 133 -7.80 -1.18 0.66
N ILE A 134 -8.58 -1.06 1.73
CA ILE A 134 -9.62 -0.04 1.88
C ILE A 134 -9.28 0.89 3.04
N GLY A 135 -9.61 2.15 2.90
CA GLY A 135 -9.42 3.16 3.95
C GLY A 135 -10.72 3.90 4.25
N SER A 136 -11.12 4.81 3.37
CA SER A 136 -12.30 5.66 3.58
C SER A 136 -13.61 4.91 3.79
N LEU A 137 -13.77 3.73 3.21
CA LEU A 137 -14.97 2.90 3.39
C LEU A 137 -15.21 2.50 4.86
N VAL A 138 -14.15 2.35 5.64
CA VAL A 138 -14.21 1.94 7.05
C VAL A 138 -13.74 3.02 8.03
N ALA A 139 -13.34 4.19 7.52
CA ALA A 139 -12.82 5.29 8.35
C ALA A 139 -13.85 5.85 9.34
N GLY A 140 -15.14 5.68 9.06
CA GLY A 140 -16.25 6.14 9.93
C GLY A 140 -16.80 5.09 10.89
N THR A 141 -16.23 3.87 10.92
CA THR A 141 -16.67 2.81 11.85
C THR A 141 -16.26 3.11 13.30
N GLU A 142 -16.90 2.45 14.26
CA GLU A 142 -16.58 2.63 15.69
C GLU A 142 -15.16 2.17 16.02
N GLU A 143 -14.67 1.12 15.36
CA GLU A 143 -13.34 0.56 15.54
C GLU A 143 -12.23 1.44 14.95
N SER A 144 -12.57 2.32 14.01
CA SER A 144 -11.60 3.22 13.41
C SER A 144 -11.12 4.26 14.43
N PRO A 145 -9.81 4.57 14.47
CA PRO A 145 -9.29 5.62 15.33
C PRO A 145 -9.77 7.00 14.89
N GLY A 146 -9.68 7.96 15.80
CA GLY A 146 -10.06 9.35 15.58
C GLY A 146 -11.25 9.78 16.42
N ASP A 147 -11.30 11.09 16.69
CA ASP A 147 -12.38 11.68 17.50
C ASP A 147 -13.67 11.75 16.69
N THR A 148 -14.78 11.46 17.38
CA THR A 148 -16.10 11.65 16.80
C THR A 148 -16.51 13.10 16.96
N ILE A 149 -16.77 13.78 15.86
CA ILE A 149 -17.31 15.14 15.82
C ILE A 149 -18.75 15.14 15.33
N ILE A 150 -19.57 16.04 15.90
CA ILE A 150 -20.96 16.23 15.43
C ILE A 150 -20.99 17.53 14.62
N PHE A 151 -21.39 17.40 13.36
CA PHE A 151 -21.56 18.52 12.47
C PHE A 151 -22.92 18.41 11.74
N ASN A 152 -23.73 19.45 11.81
CA ASN A 152 -25.09 19.46 11.22
C ASN A 152 -25.93 18.23 11.61
N GLY A 153 -25.88 17.80 12.88
CA GLY A 153 -26.63 16.65 13.38
C GLY A 153 -26.15 15.27 12.94
N ARG A 154 -24.99 15.20 12.26
CA ARG A 154 -24.38 13.93 11.83
C ARG A 154 -23.06 13.69 12.54
N LYS A 155 -22.75 12.42 12.77
CA LYS A 155 -21.46 12.00 13.32
C LYS A 155 -20.45 11.87 12.20
N PHE A 156 -19.25 12.40 12.43
CA PHE A 156 -18.07 12.26 11.54
C PHE A 156 -16.88 11.84 12.38
N LYS A 157 -15.91 11.19 11.73
CA LYS A 157 -14.56 10.97 12.29
C LYS A 157 -13.53 11.74 11.48
N SER A 158 -12.52 12.27 12.16
CA SER A 158 -11.35 12.82 11.51
C SER A 158 -10.60 11.70 10.81
N TYR A 159 -10.27 11.90 9.53
CA TYR A 159 -9.56 10.93 8.71
C TYR A 159 -8.44 11.63 7.95
N ARG A 160 -7.20 11.13 8.10
CA ARG A 160 -6.02 11.70 7.48
C ARG A 160 -5.15 10.64 6.82
N GLY A 161 -4.34 11.05 5.82
CA GLY A 161 -3.35 10.18 5.19
C GLY A 161 -2.06 10.06 5.99
N MET A 162 -1.37 8.95 5.83
CA MET A 162 -0.05 8.71 6.43
C MET A 162 1.00 9.72 5.98
N GLY A 163 0.87 10.28 4.77
CA GLY A 163 1.74 11.32 4.22
C GLY A 163 1.29 12.75 4.51
N SER A 164 0.25 12.97 5.32
CA SER A 164 -0.17 14.32 5.73
C SER A 164 0.83 14.95 6.71
N LEU A 165 0.89 16.28 6.73
CA LEU A 165 1.77 17.01 7.67
C LEU A 165 1.50 16.60 9.13
N GLU A 166 0.23 16.52 9.51
CA GLU A 166 -0.19 16.10 10.85
C GLU A 166 0.27 14.68 11.20
N ALA A 167 0.23 13.74 10.25
CA ALA A 167 0.72 12.39 10.47
C ALA A 167 2.24 12.36 10.60
N MET A 168 2.96 13.19 9.83
CA MET A 168 4.41 13.30 9.89
C MET A 168 4.90 13.99 11.18
N GLU A 169 4.15 14.96 11.71
CA GLU A 169 4.47 15.62 12.99
C GLU A 169 4.36 14.66 14.18
N ASN A 170 3.41 13.72 14.12
CA ASN A 170 3.15 12.72 15.17
C ASN A 170 3.81 11.35 14.93
N GLY A 171 4.52 11.20 13.83
CA GLY A 171 5.14 9.94 13.40
C GLY A 171 6.58 10.09 12.95
N SER A 172 7.01 9.17 12.08
CA SER A 172 8.35 9.23 11.49
C SER A 172 8.48 10.40 10.51
N LYS A 173 9.43 11.29 10.77
CA LYS A 173 9.78 12.42 9.88
C LYS A 173 10.55 11.99 8.63
N ASP A 174 10.83 10.69 8.46
CA ASP A 174 11.68 10.12 7.42
C ASP A 174 10.90 9.59 6.20
N ARG A 175 9.70 10.11 5.97
CA ARG A 175 8.87 9.77 4.80
C ARG A 175 8.88 10.83 3.73
#